data_f3b8e4806399bfd448b9306c8227c3f9
#
_entry.id   f3b8e4806399bfd448b9306c8227c3f9
#
_cell.length_a   1.000
_cell.length_b   1.000
_cell.length_c   1.000
_cell.angle_alpha   90.00
_cell.angle_beta   90.00
_cell.angle_gamma   90.00
#
_symmetry.space_group_name_H-M   'P 1'
#
loop_
_entity.id
_entity.type
_entity.pdbx_description
1 polymer ?
#
loop_
_entity_poly.entity_id
_entity_poly.type
_entity_poly.pdbx_seq_one_letter_code
_entity_poly.pdbx_strand_id
1 'polypeptide(L)'
;MKQPAMGNQPDRHHLHAPLEIGGTVFHAAEIAQMPTFLSYAGNARPWLWAAYFPFLLAYSDSPARAVMLGEHGGSLFVLLHRAVRGHGHIDFLLPPLGSGYEGALENLTGSLARLNGPIETRFLWADLPGAAYGSRRGWVVTPYEHEYVYQRRALIELRGNEFRALRKRIHRCEREIQPEFRAFVESDVPECEALLREWQDMHRQDPVPVFDFGYTLSAIRSAARFRPPHLVGVVAVVGGKVRAFAFGGMIREGLGQFFVLKSDPACKGLAEATRLVLAERMEGCDLVNDAGDLSKPGLAQHKRLFRPVSFVPTFKMAFRSALSPYA
;
A
#
# COMPACT_ATOMS: atom_id res chain seq x y z
N MET A 1 17.11 13.55 34.83
CA MET A 1 17.02 12.46 33.80
C MET A 1 17.62 13.00 32.49
N LYS A 2 18.78 12.47 32.09
CA LYS A 2 19.44 12.86 30.84
C LYS A 2 18.67 12.27 29.64
N GLN A 3 18.29 13.11 28.69
CA GLN A 3 17.74 12.65 27.40
C GLN A 3 18.78 11.73 26.73
N PRO A 4 18.38 10.58 26.16
CA PRO A 4 19.27 9.77 25.36
C PRO A 4 19.67 10.57 24.10
N ALA A 5 20.98 10.58 23.84
CA ALA A 5 21.54 11.19 22.65
C ALA A 5 20.82 10.68 21.39
N MET A 6 20.42 11.60 20.50
CA MET A 6 19.93 11.27 19.16
C MET A 6 21.03 10.50 18.44
N GLY A 7 20.87 9.19 18.32
CA GLY A 7 21.71 8.37 17.47
C GLY A 7 21.63 8.90 16.03
N ASN A 8 22.78 8.96 15.36
CA ASN A 8 22.91 9.33 13.95
C ASN A 8 21.76 8.70 13.13
N GLN A 9 20.85 9.53 12.60
CA GLN A 9 19.91 9.08 11.61
C GLN A 9 20.72 8.57 10.41
N PRO A 10 20.43 7.38 9.88
CA PRO A 10 21.12 6.90 8.68
C PRO A 10 20.92 7.92 7.57
N ASP A 11 22.01 8.26 6.89
CA ASP A 11 22.03 9.24 5.82
C ASP A 11 21.05 8.79 4.74
N ARG A 12 20.03 9.62 4.45
CA ARG A 12 18.96 9.34 3.48
C ARG A 12 19.52 8.94 2.12
N HIS A 13 20.65 9.50 1.74
CA HIS A 13 21.34 9.23 0.48
C HIS A 13 21.82 7.78 0.35
N HIS A 14 22.12 7.10 1.45
CA HIS A 14 22.67 5.74 1.40
C HIS A 14 21.63 4.67 1.03
N LEU A 15 20.37 4.81 1.50
CA LEU A 15 19.31 3.82 1.23
C LEU A 15 18.73 3.92 -0.19
N HIS A 16 18.81 5.09 -0.80
CA HIS A 16 18.30 5.36 -2.16
C HIS A 16 19.36 5.22 -3.26
N ALA A 17 20.62 4.96 -2.89
CA ALA A 17 21.67 4.70 -3.87
C ALA A 17 21.40 3.40 -4.66
N PRO A 18 21.77 3.32 -5.95
CA PRO A 18 21.67 2.09 -6.71
C PRO A 18 22.38 0.93 -6.01
N LEU A 19 21.79 -0.26 -6.06
CA LEU A 19 22.34 -1.48 -5.47
C LEU A 19 22.56 -2.53 -6.54
N GLU A 20 23.72 -3.16 -6.54
CA GLU A 20 23.98 -4.32 -7.37
C GLU A 20 23.85 -5.60 -6.53
N ILE A 21 22.94 -6.49 -6.94
CA ILE A 21 22.63 -7.74 -6.24
C ILE A 21 22.52 -8.88 -7.27
N GLY A 22 23.40 -9.86 -7.19
CA GLY A 22 23.36 -11.01 -8.09
C GLY A 22 23.49 -10.66 -9.58
N GLY A 23 24.27 -9.62 -9.90
CA GLY A 23 24.46 -9.12 -11.27
C GLY A 23 23.28 -8.26 -11.78
N THR A 24 22.36 -7.87 -10.92
CA THR A 24 21.24 -6.98 -11.24
C THR A 24 21.38 -5.67 -10.53
N VAL A 25 21.22 -4.55 -11.25
CA VAL A 25 21.20 -3.21 -10.66
C VAL A 25 19.77 -2.84 -10.31
N PHE A 26 19.57 -2.47 -9.04
CA PHE A 26 18.32 -1.98 -8.50
C PHE A 26 18.41 -0.47 -8.26
N HIS A 27 17.37 0.24 -8.67
CA HIS A 27 17.22 1.67 -8.49
C HIS A 27 16.05 1.99 -7.55
N ALA A 28 16.18 3.04 -6.76
CA ALA A 28 15.06 3.52 -5.95
C ALA A 28 13.85 3.87 -6.82
N ALA A 29 12.65 3.56 -6.33
CA ALA A 29 11.42 3.80 -7.07
C ALA A 29 11.23 5.29 -7.38
N GLU A 30 11.12 5.61 -8.65
CA GLU A 30 10.87 6.95 -9.19
C GLU A 30 9.72 6.91 -10.18
N ILE A 31 9.03 8.04 -10.36
CA ILE A 31 7.85 8.13 -11.25
C ILE A 31 8.18 7.74 -12.70
N ALA A 32 9.41 7.96 -13.13
CA ALA A 32 9.88 7.60 -14.48
C ALA A 32 9.83 6.08 -14.74
N GLN A 33 9.87 5.25 -13.69
CA GLN A 33 9.80 3.78 -13.79
C GLN A 33 8.36 3.24 -13.86
N MET A 34 7.34 4.12 -13.70
CA MET A 34 5.95 3.69 -13.73
C MET A 34 5.56 2.95 -15.01
N PRO A 35 5.92 3.40 -16.24
CA PRO A 35 5.57 2.67 -17.45
C PRO A 35 6.13 1.24 -17.48
N THR A 36 7.38 1.06 -17.09
CA THR A 36 8.03 -0.25 -16.95
C THR A 36 7.28 -1.13 -15.95
N PHE A 37 7.02 -0.61 -14.75
CA PHE A 37 6.28 -1.34 -13.72
C PHE A 37 4.90 -1.78 -14.22
N LEU A 38 4.15 -0.88 -14.85
CA LEU A 38 2.80 -1.17 -15.36
C LEU A 38 2.80 -2.23 -16.47
N SER A 39 3.83 -2.26 -17.31
CA SER A 39 4.00 -3.32 -18.32
C SER A 39 4.14 -4.69 -17.67
N TYR A 40 4.99 -4.82 -16.66
CA TYR A 40 5.14 -6.06 -15.91
C TYR A 40 3.89 -6.44 -15.11
N ALA A 41 3.26 -5.48 -14.45
CA ALA A 41 2.02 -5.70 -13.69
C ALA A 41 0.85 -6.09 -14.60
N GLY A 42 0.76 -5.53 -15.80
CA GLY A 42 -0.24 -5.91 -16.81
C GLY A 42 -0.14 -7.39 -17.21
N ASN A 43 1.09 -7.90 -17.39
CA ASN A 43 1.37 -9.29 -17.75
C ASN A 43 1.20 -10.25 -16.55
N ALA A 44 1.74 -9.89 -15.38
CA ALA A 44 1.67 -10.71 -14.15
C ALA A 44 0.27 -10.73 -13.52
N ARG A 45 -0.55 -9.71 -13.79
CA ARG A 45 -1.92 -9.53 -13.26
C ARG A 45 -2.01 -9.69 -11.74
N PRO A 46 -1.19 -8.94 -10.95
CA PRO A 46 -1.18 -9.08 -9.49
C PRO A 46 -2.53 -8.70 -8.88
N TRP A 47 -2.86 -9.36 -7.76
CA TRP A 47 -4.03 -9.03 -6.94
C TRP A 47 -3.70 -8.23 -5.71
N LEU A 48 -2.45 -8.28 -5.25
CA LEU A 48 -2.01 -7.65 -4.00
C LEU A 48 -2.17 -6.13 -4.05
N TRP A 49 -2.73 -5.59 -2.99
CA TRP A 49 -2.81 -4.15 -2.74
C TRP A 49 -1.45 -3.45 -2.88
N ALA A 50 -0.40 -4.09 -2.37
CA ALA A 50 0.95 -3.53 -2.43
C ALA A 50 1.55 -3.45 -3.85
N ALA A 51 0.94 -4.10 -4.86
CA ALA A 51 1.35 -4.00 -6.26
C ALA A 51 0.79 -2.74 -6.96
N TYR A 52 0.64 -1.66 -6.23
CA TYR A 52 0.16 -0.36 -6.71
C TYR A 52 1.30 0.64 -6.77
N PHE A 53 1.67 1.12 -7.96
CA PHE A 53 2.85 1.95 -8.13
C PHE A 53 2.85 3.25 -7.29
N PRO A 54 1.75 4.02 -7.20
CA PRO A 54 1.71 5.18 -6.32
C PRO A 54 1.96 4.85 -4.84
N PHE A 55 1.54 3.65 -4.37
CA PHE A 55 1.90 3.17 -3.03
C PHE A 55 3.42 2.91 -2.92
N LEU A 56 4.02 2.23 -3.89
CA LEU A 56 5.46 1.93 -3.88
C LEU A 56 6.28 3.22 -3.80
N LEU A 57 5.92 4.22 -4.60
CA LEU A 57 6.56 5.53 -4.58
C LEU A 57 6.41 6.23 -3.22
N ALA A 58 5.19 6.29 -2.70
CA ALA A 58 4.91 6.93 -1.41
C ALA A 58 5.56 6.18 -0.24
N TYR A 59 5.64 4.85 -0.31
CA TYR A 59 6.28 4.02 0.69
C TYR A 59 7.81 4.13 0.68
N SER A 60 8.38 4.42 -0.49
CA SER A 60 9.80 4.71 -0.69
C SER A 60 10.23 6.07 -0.14
N ASP A 61 9.32 7.03 -0.06
CA ASP A 61 9.63 8.39 0.44
C ASP A 61 9.77 8.41 1.98
N SER A 62 10.86 7.82 2.46
CA SER A 62 11.15 7.68 3.88
C SER A 62 12.66 7.74 4.13
N PRO A 63 13.13 8.40 5.20
CA PRO A 63 14.55 8.38 5.55
C PRO A 63 15.03 6.99 6.03
N ALA A 64 14.10 6.10 6.40
CA ALA A 64 14.42 4.79 6.99
C ALA A 64 14.31 3.63 5.99
N ARG A 65 13.84 3.87 4.76
CA ARG A 65 13.65 2.83 3.74
C ARG A 65 13.59 3.40 2.33
N ALA A 66 13.88 2.55 1.35
CA ALA A 66 13.66 2.79 -0.06
C ALA A 66 13.05 1.55 -0.71
N VAL A 67 12.07 1.73 -1.58
CA VAL A 67 11.61 0.68 -2.50
C VAL A 67 12.55 0.70 -3.70
N MET A 68 13.09 -0.48 -4.04
CA MET A 68 14.07 -0.65 -5.10
C MET A 68 13.48 -1.51 -6.21
N LEU A 69 13.64 -1.11 -7.45
CA LEU A 69 13.15 -1.81 -8.65
C LEU A 69 14.35 -2.27 -9.48
N GLY A 70 14.33 -3.52 -9.93
CA GLY A 70 15.36 -4.07 -10.81
C GLY A 70 14.80 -5.17 -11.71
N GLU A 71 15.26 -5.19 -12.96
CA GLU A 71 14.86 -6.19 -13.95
C GLU A 71 15.89 -7.31 -14.02
N HIS A 72 15.45 -8.55 -13.88
CA HIS A 72 16.30 -9.73 -13.97
C HIS A 72 15.54 -10.91 -14.57
N GLY A 73 16.14 -11.60 -15.56
CA GLY A 73 15.54 -12.78 -16.16
C GLY A 73 14.16 -12.58 -16.75
N GLY A 74 13.87 -11.40 -17.32
CA GLY A 74 12.56 -11.08 -17.89
C GLY A 74 11.46 -10.78 -16.87
N SER A 75 11.82 -10.57 -15.61
CA SER A 75 10.91 -10.24 -14.52
C SER A 75 11.35 -8.99 -13.78
N LEU A 76 10.40 -8.25 -13.23
CA LEU A 76 10.65 -7.09 -12.38
C LEU A 76 10.58 -7.50 -10.90
N PHE A 77 11.64 -7.22 -10.19
CA PHE A 77 11.74 -7.44 -8.74
C PHE A 77 11.53 -6.13 -7.99
N VAL A 78 10.75 -6.22 -6.92
CA VAL A 78 10.44 -5.10 -6.03
C VAL A 78 10.99 -5.42 -4.65
N LEU A 79 12.06 -4.73 -4.26
CA LEU A 79 12.75 -4.93 -3.00
C LEU A 79 12.47 -3.77 -2.04
N LEU A 80 12.65 -4.01 -0.76
CA LEU A 80 12.67 -2.99 0.29
C LEU A 80 14.06 -2.92 0.91
N HIS A 81 14.78 -1.84 0.69
CA HIS A 81 16.01 -1.53 1.39
C HIS A 81 15.69 -0.68 2.61
N ARG A 82 16.06 -1.10 3.79
CA ARG A 82 15.75 -0.43 5.05
C ARG A 82 16.88 -0.52 6.06
N ALA A 83 16.95 0.44 6.97
CA ALA A 83 17.88 0.39 8.10
C ALA A 83 17.35 -0.56 9.19
N VAL A 84 18.14 -1.54 9.56
CA VAL A 84 17.88 -2.47 10.67
C VAL A 84 19.09 -2.49 11.58
N ARG A 85 18.94 -2.06 12.83
CA ARG A 85 20.04 -1.98 13.82
C ARG A 85 21.26 -1.22 13.31
N GLY A 86 21.04 -0.16 12.50
CA GLY A 86 22.13 0.66 11.93
C GLY A 86 22.78 0.11 10.66
N HIS A 87 22.32 -1.04 10.15
CA HIS A 87 22.81 -1.67 8.92
C HIS A 87 21.74 -1.68 7.85
N GLY A 88 22.15 -1.63 6.58
CA GLY A 88 21.25 -1.86 5.45
C GLY A 88 20.75 -3.29 5.45
N HIS A 89 19.46 -3.50 5.28
CA HIS A 89 18.82 -4.80 5.17
C HIS A 89 17.86 -4.77 4.00
N ILE A 90 17.80 -5.85 3.23
CA ILE A 90 17.02 -5.93 2.01
C ILE A 90 16.04 -7.09 2.09
N ASP A 91 14.76 -6.78 1.93
CA ASP A 91 13.67 -7.76 1.83
C ASP A 91 13.05 -7.71 0.43
N PHE A 92 12.37 -8.77 0.01
CA PHE A 92 11.42 -8.70 -1.09
C PHE A 92 10.15 -8.01 -0.61
N LEU A 93 9.72 -6.98 -1.32
CA LEU A 93 8.45 -6.31 -1.00
C LEU A 93 7.28 -7.12 -1.54
N LEU A 94 7.40 -7.61 -2.78
CA LEU A 94 6.38 -8.35 -3.52
C LEU A 94 7.00 -9.61 -4.17
N PRO A 95 6.16 -10.60 -4.58
CA PRO A 95 6.57 -11.59 -5.55
C PRO A 95 7.03 -10.92 -6.84
N PRO A 96 7.96 -11.52 -7.60
CA PRO A 96 8.40 -10.96 -8.86
C PRO A 96 7.24 -10.80 -9.85
N LEU A 97 7.23 -9.69 -10.58
CA LEU A 97 6.25 -9.43 -11.63
C LEU A 97 6.83 -9.91 -12.97
N GLY A 98 6.17 -10.86 -13.62
CA GLY A 98 6.62 -11.46 -14.88
C GLY A 98 6.41 -12.97 -14.90
N SER A 99 6.95 -13.64 -15.91
CA SER A 99 6.86 -15.08 -16.10
C SER A 99 8.26 -15.70 -16.06
N GLY A 100 8.37 -16.94 -15.54
CA GLY A 100 9.65 -17.67 -15.55
C GLY A 100 10.70 -17.15 -14.55
N TYR A 101 10.27 -16.45 -13.51
CA TYR A 101 11.15 -15.79 -12.53
C TYR A 101 11.85 -16.76 -11.58
N GLU A 102 11.58 -18.07 -11.60
CA GLU A 102 12.05 -19.01 -10.58
C GLU A 102 13.59 -19.06 -10.47
N GLY A 103 14.29 -19.20 -11.59
CA GLY A 103 15.76 -19.22 -11.59
C GLY A 103 16.38 -17.88 -11.18
N ALA A 104 15.78 -16.76 -11.66
CA ALA A 104 16.19 -15.42 -11.27
C ALA A 104 15.99 -15.18 -9.77
N LEU A 105 14.87 -15.66 -9.23
CA LEU A 105 14.54 -15.54 -7.81
C LEU A 105 15.53 -16.36 -6.95
N GLU A 106 15.93 -17.56 -7.38
CA GLU A 106 16.94 -18.37 -6.68
C GLU A 106 18.29 -17.64 -6.60
N ASN A 107 18.75 -17.07 -7.69
CA ASN A 107 19.99 -16.30 -7.73
C ASN A 107 19.94 -15.11 -6.76
N LEU A 108 18.85 -14.33 -6.81
CA LEU A 108 18.68 -13.17 -5.95
C LEU A 108 18.52 -13.57 -4.47
N THR A 109 17.78 -14.63 -4.14
CA THR A 109 17.66 -15.10 -2.75
C THR A 109 19.00 -15.51 -2.15
N GLY A 110 19.84 -16.21 -2.91
CA GLY A 110 21.20 -16.58 -2.49
C GLY A 110 22.08 -15.35 -2.25
N SER A 111 21.98 -14.35 -3.11
CA SER A 111 22.74 -13.10 -2.98
C SER A 111 22.26 -12.26 -1.80
N LEU A 112 20.95 -12.12 -1.61
CA LEU A 112 20.36 -11.40 -0.48
C LEU A 112 20.67 -12.06 0.86
N ALA A 113 20.63 -13.40 0.93
CA ALA A 113 20.99 -14.11 2.14
C ALA A 113 22.44 -13.82 2.57
N ARG A 114 23.38 -13.71 1.62
CA ARG A 114 24.78 -13.32 1.92
C ARG A 114 24.88 -11.87 2.37
N LEU A 115 24.17 -10.94 1.72
CA LEU A 115 24.18 -9.51 2.07
C LEU A 115 23.57 -9.24 3.44
N ASN A 116 22.44 -9.87 3.75
CA ASN A 116 21.72 -9.70 5.01
C ASN A 116 22.41 -10.40 6.19
N GLY A 117 23.35 -11.33 5.92
CA GLY A 117 24.05 -12.10 6.94
C GLY A 117 23.10 -12.94 7.81
N PRO A 118 23.16 -12.83 9.14
CA PRO A 118 22.34 -13.66 10.05
C PRO A 118 20.87 -13.22 10.13
N ILE A 119 20.50 -12.09 9.51
CA ILE A 119 19.14 -11.58 9.55
C ILE A 119 18.34 -12.24 8.42
N GLU A 120 17.18 -12.80 8.77
CA GLU A 120 16.30 -13.45 7.78
C GLU A 120 15.90 -12.48 6.68
N THR A 121 15.97 -12.94 5.44
CA THR A 121 15.38 -12.24 4.29
C THR A 121 13.91 -12.63 4.18
N ARG A 122 13.04 -11.68 3.92
CA ARG A 122 11.59 -11.86 3.94
C ARG A 122 10.95 -11.43 2.64
N PHE A 123 9.77 -12.00 2.38
CA PHE A 123 8.74 -11.40 1.55
C PHE A 123 7.72 -10.74 2.46
N LEU A 124 7.49 -9.46 2.29
CA LEU A 124 6.59 -8.70 3.17
C LEU A 124 5.13 -8.92 2.80
N TRP A 125 4.85 -9.03 1.50
CA TRP A 125 3.55 -9.41 0.96
C TRP A 125 3.74 -10.44 -0.14
N ALA A 126 3.12 -11.59 0.02
CA ALA A 126 3.06 -12.64 -0.98
C ALA A 126 1.61 -13.05 -1.19
N ASP A 127 1.28 -13.40 -2.43
CA ASP A 127 0.01 -14.01 -2.80
C ASP A 127 0.07 -15.53 -2.69
N LEU A 128 -1.03 -16.20 -3.01
CA LEU A 128 -1.12 -17.65 -2.93
C LEU A 128 -0.09 -18.38 -3.84
N PRO A 129 0.14 -17.98 -5.10
CA PRO A 129 1.20 -18.55 -5.94
C PRO A 129 2.59 -18.40 -5.31
N GLY A 130 2.92 -17.20 -4.81
CA GLY A 130 4.19 -16.95 -4.11
C GLY A 130 4.36 -17.80 -2.86
N ALA A 131 3.30 -17.91 -2.04
CA ALA A 131 3.29 -18.76 -0.85
C ALA A 131 3.49 -20.25 -1.19
N ALA A 132 2.84 -20.75 -2.24
CA ALA A 132 3.02 -22.12 -2.72
C ALA A 132 4.45 -22.37 -3.22
N TYR A 133 5.04 -21.39 -3.92
CA TYR A 133 6.44 -21.45 -4.32
C TYR A 133 7.38 -21.55 -3.11
N GLY A 134 7.24 -20.63 -2.15
CA GLY A 134 8.06 -20.61 -0.94
C GLY A 134 7.96 -21.90 -0.14
N SER A 135 6.75 -22.46 0.00
CA SER A 135 6.53 -23.76 0.68
C SER A 135 7.28 -24.90 0.00
N ARG A 136 7.28 -24.97 -1.33
CA ARG A 136 8.05 -26.00 -2.09
C ARG A 136 9.56 -25.84 -1.90
N ARG A 137 10.04 -24.65 -1.55
CA ARG A 137 11.45 -24.36 -1.28
C ARG A 137 11.83 -24.51 0.19
N GLY A 138 10.92 -24.94 1.05
CA GLY A 138 11.18 -25.09 2.49
C GLY A 138 11.26 -23.76 3.24
N TRP A 139 10.74 -22.65 2.67
CA TRP A 139 10.68 -21.37 3.38
C TRP A 139 9.57 -21.40 4.43
N VAL A 140 9.73 -20.62 5.47
CA VAL A 140 8.68 -20.42 6.47
C VAL A 140 7.62 -19.52 5.85
N VAL A 141 6.43 -20.08 5.63
CA VAL A 141 5.28 -19.35 5.06
C VAL A 141 4.23 -19.18 6.15
N THR A 142 3.88 -17.94 6.45
CA THR A 142 2.92 -17.59 7.50
C THR A 142 1.75 -16.83 6.90
N PRO A 143 0.49 -17.29 7.06
CA PRO A 143 -0.68 -16.47 6.72
C PRO A 143 -0.60 -15.12 7.43
N TYR A 144 -0.95 -14.05 6.71
CA TYR A 144 -0.88 -12.71 7.29
C TYR A 144 -2.28 -12.12 7.47
N GLU A 145 -2.92 -11.69 6.40
CA GLU A 145 -4.27 -11.15 6.44
C GLU A 145 -5.00 -11.42 5.12
N HIS A 146 -6.25 -10.98 5.04
CA HIS A 146 -7.03 -11.03 3.82
C HIS A 146 -7.31 -9.61 3.35
N GLU A 147 -7.05 -9.33 2.08
CA GLU A 147 -7.43 -8.08 1.46
C GLU A 147 -8.88 -8.17 0.96
N TYR A 148 -9.64 -7.10 1.17
CA TYR A 148 -11.06 -7.02 0.84
C TYR A 148 -11.21 -6.53 -0.60
N VAL A 149 -11.97 -7.27 -1.42
CA VAL A 149 -12.23 -6.90 -2.81
C VAL A 149 -13.72 -6.66 -3.01
N TYR A 150 -14.05 -5.51 -3.55
CA TYR A 150 -15.42 -5.09 -3.83
C TYR A 150 -15.69 -5.04 -5.33
N GLN A 151 -16.93 -5.30 -5.71
CA GLN A 151 -17.41 -4.97 -7.04
C GLN A 151 -17.72 -3.46 -7.10
N ARG A 152 -16.97 -2.72 -7.93
CA ARG A 152 -17.08 -1.26 -8.01
C ARG A 152 -18.52 -0.81 -8.32
N ARG A 153 -19.19 -1.46 -9.27
CA ARG A 153 -20.58 -1.14 -9.63
C ARG A 153 -21.53 -1.29 -8.44
N ALA A 154 -21.37 -2.33 -7.64
CA ALA A 154 -22.20 -2.54 -6.44
C ALA A 154 -22.00 -1.44 -5.40
N LEU A 155 -20.76 -0.94 -5.23
CA LEU A 155 -20.47 0.19 -4.36
C LEU A 155 -21.17 1.47 -4.83
N ILE A 156 -21.17 1.74 -6.13
CA ILE A 156 -21.78 2.95 -6.71
C ILE A 156 -23.31 2.88 -6.61
N GLU A 157 -23.90 1.75 -6.98
CA GLU A 157 -25.35 1.58 -7.03
C GLU A 157 -26.01 1.35 -5.67
N LEU A 158 -25.29 0.74 -4.72
CA LEU A 158 -25.76 0.38 -3.38
C LEU A 158 -27.13 -0.31 -3.36
N ARG A 159 -27.44 -1.14 -4.36
CA ARG A 159 -28.73 -1.82 -4.48
C ARG A 159 -28.85 -2.95 -3.45
N GLY A 160 -30.08 -3.31 -3.09
CA GLY A 160 -30.39 -4.41 -2.20
C GLY A 160 -30.45 -4.06 -0.72
N ASN A 161 -30.97 -4.99 0.09
CA ASN A 161 -31.13 -4.81 1.53
C ASN A 161 -29.79 -4.85 2.29
N GLU A 162 -28.82 -5.55 1.75
CA GLU A 162 -27.47 -5.70 2.30
C GLU A 162 -26.74 -4.36 2.43
N PHE A 163 -27.05 -3.38 1.57
CA PHE A 163 -26.50 -2.02 1.63
C PHE A 163 -27.36 -1.03 2.43
N ARG A 164 -28.47 -1.45 3.02
CA ARG A 164 -29.40 -0.55 3.73
C ARG A 164 -28.71 0.27 4.82
N ALA A 165 -27.86 -0.35 5.61
CA ALA A 165 -27.11 0.33 6.68
C ALA A 165 -26.14 1.36 6.13
N LEU A 166 -25.47 1.05 5.03
CA LEU A 166 -24.50 1.95 4.37
C LEU A 166 -25.25 3.16 3.76
N ARG A 167 -26.33 2.91 2.99
CA ARG A 167 -27.18 4.00 2.45
C ARG A 167 -27.68 4.93 3.55
N LYS A 168 -28.15 4.38 4.69
CA LYS A 168 -28.65 5.20 5.81
C LYS A 168 -27.55 6.14 6.35
N ARG A 169 -26.30 5.66 6.45
CA ARG A 169 -25.17 6.47 6.92
C ARG A 169 -24.85 7.60 5.93
N ILE A 170 -24.82 7.27 4.62
CA ILE A 170 -24.51 8.23 3.57
C ILE A 170 -25.59 9.30 3.47
N HIS A 171 -26.87 8.90 3.38
CA HIS A 171 -27.99 9.85 3.34
C HIS A 171 -28.04 10.74 4.60
N ARG A 172 -27.66 10.20 5.75
CA ARG A 172 -27.53 11.03 6.95
C ARG A 172 -26.42 12.06 6.80
N CYS A 173 -25.26 11.68 6.29
CA CYS A 173 -24.15 12.58 6.02
C CYS A 173 -24.58 13.69 5.03
N GLU A 174 -25.18 13.32 3.92
CA GLU A 174 -25.68 14.27 2.91
C GLU A 174 -26.65 15.29 3.49
N ARG A 175 -27.57 14.85 4.36
CA ARG A 175 -28.58 15.72 4.97
C ARG A 175 -28.02 16.61 6.09
N GLU A 176 -27.17 16.05 6.97
CA GLU A 176 -26.74 16.71 8.21
C GLU A 176 -25.40 17.45 8.06
N ILE A 177 -24.50 16.93 7.20
CA ILE A 177 -23.15 17.47 7.00
C ILE A 177 -23.08 18.30 5.71
N GLN A 178 -23.82 17.92 4.66
CA GLN A 178 -23.88 18.57 3.34
C GLN A 178 -22.49 18.76 2.73
N PRO A 179 -21.68 17.69 2.57
CA PRO A 179 -20.35 17.82 2.01
C PRO A 179 -20.39 18.16 0.52
N GLU A 180 -19.49 19.04 0.09
CA GLU A 180 -19.17 19.25 -1.32
C GLU A 180 -18.03 18.34 -1.72
N PHE A 181 -18.24 17.47 -2.72
CA PHE A 181 -17.21 16.57 -3.23
C PHE A 181 -16.63 17.09 -4.53
N ARG A 182 -15.30 17.17 -4.59
CA ARG A 182 -14.61 17.57 -5.82
C ARG A 182 -13.31 16.77 -6.01
N ALA A 183 -12.71 16.90 -7.20
CA ALA A 183 -11.38 16.36 -7.43
C ALA A 183 -10.35 17.03 -6.51
N PHE A 184 -9.38 16.24 -6.05
CA PHE A 184 -8.20 16.77 -5.38
C PHE A 184 -7.36 17.60 -6.35
N VAL A 185 -6.88 18.74 -5.89
CA VAL A 185 -5.94 19.59 -6.61
C VAL A 185 -4.75 19.92 -5.71
N GLU A 186 -3.64 20.36 -6.29
CA GLU A 186 -2.40 20.63 -5.54
C GLU A 186 -2.56 21.63 -4.39
N SER A 187 -3.45 22.61 -4.57
CA SER A 187 -3.76 23.58 -3.52
C SER A 187 -4.45 22.99 -2.28
N ASP A 188 -4.93 21.74 -2.35
CA ASP A 188 -5.53 21.05 -1.20
C ASP A 188 -4.48 20.43 -0.27
N VAL A 189 -3.22 20.34 -0.71
CA VAL A 189 -2.14 19.70 0.07
C VAL A 189 -2.08 20.22 1.51
N PRO A 190 -2.06 21.53 1.78
CA PRO A 190 -1.96 22.03 3.16
C PRO A 190 -3.12 21.58 4.06
N GLU A 191 -4.35 21.61 3.55
CA GLU A 191 -5.53 21.21 4.32
C GLU A 191 -5.60 19.70 4.54
N CYS A 192 -5.23 18.89 3.53
CA CYS A 192 -5.13 17.44 3.67
C CYS A 192 -4.04 17.05 4.68
N GLU A 193 -2.89 17.73 4.68
CA GLU A 193 -1.84 17.52 5.68
C GLU A 193 -2.29 17.90 7.09
N ALA A 194 -3.03 19.00 7.24
CA ALA A 194 -3.59 19.41 8.53
C ALA A 194 -4.55 18.35 9.06
N LEU A 195 -5.49 17.89 8.24
CA LEU A 195 -6.43 16.83 8.61
C LEU A 195 -5.70 15.51 8.96
N LEU A 196 -4.63 15.16 8.23
CA LEU A 196 -3.83 13.97 8.55
C LEU A 196 -3.16 14.09 9.92
N ARG A 197 -2.62 15.28 10.29
CA ARG A 197 -2.02 15.51 11.61
C ARG A 197 -3.07 15.44 12.71
N GLU A 198 -4.23 16.09 12.55
CA GLU A 198 -5.35 16.00 13.48
C GLU A 198 -5.77 14.54 13.69
N TRP A 199 -5.89 13.77 12.59
CA TRP A 199 -6.22 12.36 12.65
C TRP A 199 -5.16 11.55 13.42
N GLN A 200 -3.87 11.81 13.21
CA GLN A 200 -2.77 11.15 13.91
C GLN A 200 -2.82 11.47 15.41
N ASP A 201 -3.05 12.72 15.79
CA ASP A 201 -3.10 13.14 17.20
C ASP A 201 -4.26 12.46 17.93
N MET A 202 -5.42 12.32 17.30
CA MET A 202 -6.57 11.61 17.87
C MET A 202 -6.29 10.10 18.09
N HIS A 203 -5.45 9.48 17.26
CA HIS A 203 -5.15 8.05 17.32
C HIS A 203 -3.78 7.75 17.98
N ARG A 204 -3.11 8.75 18.54
CA ARG A 204 -1.78 8.60 19.16
C ARG A 204 -1.74 7.61 20.30
N GLN A 205 -2.85 7.43 21.02
CA GLN A 205 -2.98 6.53 22.17
C GLN A 205 -3.63 5.19 21.83
N ASP A 206 -3.89 4.91 20.54
CA ASP A 206 -4.44 3.63 20.13
C ASP A 206 -3.49 2.50 20.53
N PRO A 207 -3.99 1.41 21.14
CA PRO A 207 -3.14 0.28 21.57
C PRO A 207 -2.48 -0.44 20.37
N VAL A 208 -3.08 -0.34 19.18
CA VAL A 208 -2.52 -0.84 17.92
C VAL A 208 -2.43 0.35 16.96
N PRO A 209 -1.28 1.03 16.90
CA PRO A 209 -1.12 2.19 16.03
C PRO A 209 -1.22 1.80 14.54
N VAL A 210 -1.75 2.71 13.74
CA VAL A 210 -1.74 2.57 12.28
C VAL A 210 -0.51 3.29 11.75
N PHE A 211 0.46 2.54 11.24
CA PHE A 211 1.73 3.07 10.73
C PHE A 211 1.64 3.56 9.28
N ASP A 212 0.56 4.27 8.94
CA ASP A 212 0.32 4.74 7.57
C ASP A 212 0.59 6.24 7.36
N PHE A 213 0.94 6.97 8.43
CA PHE A 213 1.14 8.41 8.37
C PHE A 213 2.18 8.82 7.33
N GLY A 214 3.35 8.17 7.33
CA GLY A 214 4.47 8.55 6.45
C GLY A 214 4.12 8.41 4.97
N TYR A 215 3.60 7.27 4.55
CA TYR A 215 3.23 7.10 3.14
C TYR A 215 1.95 7.86 2.76
N THR A 216 1.04 8.11 3.71
CA THR A 216 -0.12 8.97 3.47
C THR A 216 0.32 10.42 3.21
N LEU A 217 1.26 10.93 4.00
CA LEU A 217 1.82 12.27 3.81
C LEU A 217 2.52 12.38 2.45
N SER A 218 3.33 11.39 2.10
CA SER A 218 3.98 11.33 0.79
C SER A 218 2.97 11.22 -0.35
N ALA A 219 1.91 10.43 -0.20
CA ALA A 219 0.83 10.32 -1.18
C ALA A 219 0.14 11.67 -1.43
N ILE A 220 -0.18 12.43 -0.37
CA ILE A 220 -0.77 13.79 -0.48
C ILE A 220 0.16 14.69 -1.32
N ARG A 221 1.46 14.72 -0.99
CA ARG A 221 2.45 15.58 -1.64
C ARG A 221 2.76 15.22 -3.09
N SER A 222 2.62 13.93 -3.42
CA SER A 222 2.95 13.42 -4.75
C SER A 222 1.73 13.22 -5.66
N ALA A 223 0.50 13.34 -5.13
CA ALA A 223 -0.73 13.01 -5.87
C ALA A 223 -0.86 13.76 -7.20
N ALA A 224 -0.52 15.05 -7.24
CA ALA A 224 -0.58 15.87 -8.46
C ALA A 224 0.39 15.42 -9.58
N ARG A 225 1.39 14.58 -9.27
CA ARG A 225 2.34 14.01 -10.25
C ARG A 225 1.74 12.88 -11.06
N PHE A 226 0.62 12.30 -10.63
CA PHE A 226 -0.07 11.21 -11.29
C PHE A 226 -1.28 11.72 -12.09
N ARG A 227 -1.71 10.92 -13.05
CA ARG A 227 -2.92 11.17 -13.85
C ARG A 227 -3.87 9.96 -13.73
N PRO A 228 -5.19 10.17 -13.84
CA PRO A 228 -6.12 9.06 -14.02
C PRO A 228 -5.71 8.21 -15.23
N PRO A 229 -5.89 6.89 -15.16
CA PRO A 229 -6.51 6.13 -14.07
C PRO A 229 -5.54 5.69 -12.98
N HIS A 230 -4.24 6.08 -13.05
CA HIS A 230 -3.21 5.58 -12.14
C HIS A 230 -3.37 6.11 -10.72
N LEU A 231 -3.77 7.38 -10.57
CA LEU A 231 -4.20 7.91 -9.29
C LEU A 231 -5.35 8.91 -9.50
N VAL A 232 -6.40 8.72 -8.73
CA VAL A 232 -7.57 9.58 -8.62
C VAL A 232 -7.65 10.08 -7.19
N GLY A 233 -7.83 11.37 -7.00
CA GLY A 233 -8.01 11.99 -5.70
C GLY A 233 -9.36 12.67 -5.57
N VAL A 234 -9.95 12.57 -4.37
CA VAL A 234 -11.21 13.21 -3.99
C VAL A 234 -11.01 13.94 -2.67
N VAL A 235 -11.56 15.13 -2.56
CA VAL A 235 -11.73 15.84 -1.29
C VAL A 235 -13.21 16.08 -1.01
N ALA A 236 -13.58 16.06 0.27
CA ALA A 236 -14.88 16.47 0.77
C ALA A 236 -14.72 17.74 1.59
N VAL A 237 -15.37 18.80 1.15
CA VAL A 237 -15.35 20.13 1.79
C VAL A 237 -16.63 20.31 2.59
N VAL A 238 -16.50 20.72 3.85
CA VAL A 238 -17.62 21.03 4.75
C VAL A 238 -17.34 22.37 5.44
N GLY A 239 -18.24 23.33 5.28
CA GLY A 239 -18.04 24.67 5.83
C GLY A 239 -16.78 25.37 5.32
N GLY A 240 -16.43 25.15 4.04
CA GLY A 240 -15.25 25.74 3.41
C GLY A 240 -13.91 25.12 3.77
N LYS A 241 -13.88 23.96 4.47
CA LYS A 241 -12.65 23.25 4.89
C LYS A 241 -12.66 21.81 4.42
N VAL A 242 -11.51 21.27 4.06
CA VAL A 242 -11.35 19.84 3.75
C VAL A 242 -11.56 19.03 5.02
N ARG A 243 -12.61 18.18 5.04
CA ARG A 243 -12.96 17.29 6.15
C ARG A 243 -12.80 15.81 5.82
N ALA A 244 -12.57 15.48 4.56
CA ALA A 244 -12.10 14.18 4.16
C ALA A 244 -11.31 14.26 2.86
N PHE A 245 -10.38 13.34 2.68
CA PHE A 245 -9.73 13.09 1.39
C PHE A 245 -9.54 11.59 1.18
N ALA A 246 -9.53 11.20 -0.08
CA ALA A 246 -9.25 9.83 -0.48
C ALA A 246 -8.49 9.78 -1.79
N PHE A 247 -7.57 8.82 -1.89
CA PHE A 247 -6.83 8.49 -3.09
C PHE A 247 -7.04 7.02 -3.45
N GLY A 248 -7.10 6.74 -4.72
CA GLY A 248 -7.16 5.40 -5.27
C GLY A 248 -6.81 5.42 -6.74
N GLY A 249 -6.82 4.28 -7.39
CA GLY A 249 -6.53 4.21 -8.81
C GLY A 249 -6.36 2.78 -9.29
N MET A 250 -5.89 2.63 -10.52
CA MET A 250 -5.77 1.36 -11.18
C MET A 250 -4.45 0.66 -10.82
N ILE A 251 -4.53 -0.56 -10.29
CA ILE A 251 -3.37 -1.48 -10.17
C ILE A 251 -3.06 -2.06 -11.56
N ARG A 252 -4.09 -2.54 -12.25
CA ARG A 252 -4.09 -3.08 -13.60
C ARG A 252 -5.49 -2.97 -14.20
N GLU A 253 -5.63 -3.25 -15.48
CA GLU A 253 -6.94 -3.28 -16.13
C GLU A 253 -7.94 -4.15 -15.37
N GLY A 254 -9.12 -3.61 -15.10
CA GLY A 254 -10.21 -4.23 -14.36
C GLY A 254 -10.04 -4.27 -12.84
N LEU A 255 -8.86 -3.95 -12.28
CA LEU A 255 -8.62 -3.94 -10.84
C LEU A 255 -8.06 -2.60 -10.37
N GLY A 256 -8.81 -1.93 -9.55
CA GLY A 256 -8.39 -0.73 -8.84
C GLY A 256 -8.10 -0.97 -7.37
N GLN A 257 -7.74 0.11 -6.68
CA GLN A 257 -7.41 0.11 -5.27
C GLN A 257 -7.90 1.37 -4.58
N PHE A 258 -8.45 1.21 -3.38
CA PHE A 258 -8.53 2.29 -2.40
C PHE A 258 -7.19 2.39 -1.67
N PHE A 259 -6.48 3.47 -1.92
CA PHE A 259 -5.11 3.61 -1.41
C PHE A 259 -5.08 4.27 -0.03
N VAL A 260 -5.62 5.45 0.09
CA VAL A 260 -5.66 6.25 1.32
C VAL A 260 -7.04 6.85 1.49
N LEU A 261 -7.54 6.86 2.71
CA LEU A 261 -8.71 7.65 3.10
C LEU A 261 -8.52 8.16 4.52
N LYS A 262 -8.68 9.46 4.71
CA LYS A 262 -8.78 10.11 6.02
C LYS A 262 -10.01 11.00 6.05
N SER A 263 -10.68 11.00 7.18
CA SER A 263 -11.92 11.75 7.38
C SER A 263 -12.00 12.25 8.81
N ASP A 264 -12.54 13.43 9.01
CA ASP A 264 -12.90 13.96 10.31
C ASP A 264 -13.96 13.05 10.96
N PRO A 265 -13.67 12.40 12.11
CA PRO A 265 -14.61 11.49 12.76
C PRO A 265 -15.86 12.19 13.32
N ALA A 266 -15.84 13.51 13.47
CA ALA A 266 -17.01 14.29 13.85
C ALA A 266 -18.07 14.31 12.73
N CYS A 267 -17.65 14.20 11.46
CA CYS A 267 -18.52 14.16 10.29
C CYS A 267 -19.01 12.72 10.01
N LYS A 268 -20.02 12.26 10.76
CA LYS A 268 -20.50 10.86 10.66
C LYS A 268 -21.02 10.51 9.26
N GLY A 269 -20.49 9.43 8.68
CA GLY A 269 -20.83 8.95 7.33
C GLY A 269 -19.99 9.57 6.21
N LEU A 270 -19.14 10.55 6.53
CA LEU A 270 -18.32 11.25 5.53
C LEU A 270 -17.26 10.31 4.91
N ALA A 271 -16.66 9.44 5.71
CA ALA A 271 -15.69 8.45 5.20
C ALA A 271 -16.35 7.50 4.19
N GLU A 272 -17.55 7.01 4.49
CA GLU A 272 -18.33 6.15 3.59
C GLU A 272 -18.68 6.89 2.30
N ALA A 273 -19.23 8.10 2.40
CA ALA A 273 -19.59 8.90 1.24
C ALA A 273 -18.36 9.23 0.36
N THR A 274 -17.25 9.65 0.95
CA THR A 274 -16.00 9.94 0.22
C THR A 274 -15.49 8.71 -0.52
N ARG A 275 -15.60 7.51 0.07
CA ARG A 275 -15.20 6.26 -0.57
C ARG A 275 -16.05 5.93 -1.80
N LEU A 276 -17.36 6.19 -1.75
CA LEU A 276 -18.24 5.98 -2.90
C LEU A 276 -17.89 6.95 -4.04
N VAL A 277 -17.73 8.23 -3.73
CA VAL A 277 -17.35 9.23 -4.73
C VAL A 277 -15.99 8.89 -5.36
N LEU A 278 -15.04 8.37 -4.58
CA LEU A 278 -13.79 7.87 -5.14
C LEU A 278 -14.03 6.69 -6.09
N ALA A 279 -14.87 5.71 -5.68
CA ALA A 279 -15.21 4.57 -6.54
C ALA A 279 -15.87 5.00 -7.86
N GLU A 280 -16.74 6.00 -7.84
CA GLU A 280 -17.37 6.56 -9.05
C GLU A 280 -16.35 7.10 -10.04
N ARG A 281 -15.29 7.72 -9.54
CA ARG A 281 -14.23 8.33 -10.35
C ARG A 281 -13.13 7.36 -10.81
N MET A 282 -13.11 6.14 -10.29
CA MET A 282 -12.13 5.11 -10.67
C MET A 282 -12.59 4.34 -11.93
N GLU A 283 -12.61 5.03 -13.06
CA GLU A 283 -12.98 4.43 -14.34
C GLU A 283 -12.03 3.29 -14.75
N GLY A 284 -12.53 2.34 -15.56
CA GLY A 284 -11.75 1.19 -16.04
C GLY A 284 -11.48 0.11 -14.98
N CYS A 285 -12.04 0.23 -13.77
CA CYS A 285 -11.95 -0.77 -12.73
C CYS A 285 -13.31 -1.45 -12.51
N ASP A 286 -13.37 -2.77 -12.63
CA ASP A 286 -14.57 -3.56 -12.28
C ASP A 286 -14.56 -3.94 -10.80
N LEU A 287 -13.37 -4.23 -10.29
CA LEU A 287 -13.11 -4.61 -8.91
C LEU A 287 -12.21 -3.57 -8.23
N VAL A 288 -12.36 -3.42 -6.93
CA VAL A 288 -11.53 -2.52 -6.11
C VAL A 288 -11.03 -3.29 -4.88
N ASN A 289 -9.71 -3.37 -4.74
CA ASN A 289 -9.03 -3.90 -3.56
C ASN A 289 -8.93 -2.79 -2.49
N ASP A 290 -9.19 -3.12 -1.24
CA ASP A 290 -9.18 -2.20 -0.09
C ASP A 290 -8.16 -2.61 0.98
N ALA A 291 -7.16 -3.36 0.62
CA ALA A 291 -6.18 -3.93 1.57
C ALA A 291 -6.81 -4.76 2.71
N GLY A 292 -6.01 -5.14 3.68
CA GLY A 292 -6.43 -5.87 4.88
C GLY A 292 -7.05 -4.97 5.96
N ASP A 293 -7.39 -5.58 7.10
CA ASP A 293 -8.00 -4.88 8.24
C ASP A 293 -7.06 -4.70 9.43
N LEU A 294 -5.79 -5.02 9.26
CA LEU A 294 -4.75 -4.91 10.29
C LEU A 294 -5.11 -5.70 11.57
N SER A 295 -5.91 -6.75 11.44
CA SER A 295 -6.48 -7.51 12.56
C SER A 295 -7.25 -6.65 13.57
N LYS A 296 -7.79 -5.49 13.14
CA LYS A 296 -8.62 -4.60 13.94
C LYS A 296 -10.10 -4.93 13.72
N PRO A 297 -10.84 -5.45 14.74
CA PRO A 297 -12.26 -5.85 14.58
C PRO A 297 -13.15 -4.72 14.06
N GLY A 298 -12.94 -3.49 14.54
CA GLY A 298 -13.70 -2.32 14.07
C GLY A 298 -13.49 -2.01 12.60
N LEU A 299 -12.24 -2.14 12.10
CA LEU A 299 -11.92 -1.93 10.69
C LEU A 299 -12.50 -3.07 9.83
N ALA A 300 -12.38 -4.33 10.30
CA ALA A 300 -13.00 -5.48 9.65
C ALA A 300 -14.53 -5.30 9.50
N GLN A 301 -15.20 -4.88 10.59
CA GLN A 301 -16.63 -4.60 10.57
C GLN A 301 -16.97 -3.46 9.59
N HIS A 302 -16.18 -2.38 9.58
CA HIS A 302 -16.37 -1.27 8.66
C HIS A 302 -16.24 -1.71 7.21
N LYS A 303 -15.19 -2.47 6.86
CA LYS A 303 -14.98 -2.99 5.50
C LYS A 303 -16.10 -3.92 5.04
N ARG A 304 -16.65 -4.76 5.92
CA ARG A 304 -17.79 -5.64 5.61
C ARG A 304 -19.08 -4.90 5.31
N LEU A 305 -19.25 -3.63 5.72
CA LEU A 305 -20.40 -2.81 5.33
C LEU A 305 -20.48 -2.58 3.81
N PHE A 306 -19.34 -2.60 3.14
CA PHE A 306 -19.23 -2.42 1.69
C PHE A 306 -19.41 -3.72 0.89
N ARG A 307 -19.74 -4.85 1.56
CA ARG A 307 -20.07 -6.13 0.95
C ARG A 307 -18.99 -6.64 -0.01
N PRO A 308 -17.83 -7.06 0.51
CA PRO A 308 -16.78 -7.62 -0.32
C PRO A 308 -17.28 -8.85 -1.06
N VAL A 309 -16.95 -8.96 -2.34
CA VAL A 309 -17.30 -10.09 -3.21
C VAL A 309 -16.23 -11.19 -3.18
N SER A 310 -15.01 -10.84 -2.78
CA SER A 310 -13.94 -11.82 -2.56
C SER A 310 -12.90 -11.31 -1.58
N PHE A 311 -12.01 -12.22 -1.17
CA PHE A 311 -10.89 -11.94 -0.29
C PHE A 311 -9.61 -12.47 -0.95
N VAL A 312 -8.56 -11.67 -0.96
CA VAL A 312 -7.23 -12.08 -1.43
C VAL A 312 -6.39 -12.44 -0.21
N PRO A 313 -6.06 -13.74 0.00
CA PRO A 313 -5.20 -14.14 1.10
C PRO A 313 -3.79 -13.63 0.86
N THR A 314 -3.18 -13.09 1.90
CA THR A 314 -1.79 -12.63 1.87
C THR A 314 -0.94 -13.40 2.87
N PHE A 315 0.35 -13.50 2.56
CA PHE A 315 1.31 -14.28 3.33
C PHE A 315 2.57 -13.45 3.56
N LYS A 316 3.24 -13.73 4.67
CA LYS A 316 4.64 -13.38 4.88
C LYS A 316 5.47 -14.64 4.67
N MET A 317 6.64 -14.49 4.06
CA MET A 317 7.56 -15.59 3.90
C MET A 317 8.93 -15.19 4.45
N ALA A 318 9.67 -16.13 4.98
CA ALA A 318 11.02 -15.91 5.45
C ALA A 318 11.92 -17.10 5.06
N PHE A 319 13.17 -16.78 4.73
CA PHE A 319 14.18 -17.78 4.52
C PHE A 319 15.51 -17.35 5.16
N ARG A 320 16.28 -18.33 5.62
CA ARG A 320 17.61 -18.13 6.17
C ARG A 320 18.64 -18.69 5.21
N SER A 321 19.82 -18.09 5.22
CA SER A 321 20.97 -18.71 4.61
C SER A 321 21.28 -20.05 5.31
N ALA A 322 21.59 -21.09 4.53
CA ALA A 322 22.13 -22.35 5.07
C ALA A 322 23.47 -22.17 5.84
N LEU A 323 24.05 -20.97 5.76
CA LEU A 323 25.27 -20.58 6.48
C LEU A 323 25.00 -19.99 7.87
N SER A 324 23.76 -19.96 8.35
CA SER A 324 23.47 -19.51 9.72
C SER A 324 23.96 -20.58 10.72
N PRO A 325 24.92 -20.25 11.62
CA PRO A 325 25.44 -21.20 12.62
C PRO A 325 24.42 -21.54 13.72
N TYR A 326 23.18 -21.09 13.61
CA TYR A 326 22.07 -21.33 14.54
C TYR A 326 20.87 -22.02 13.88
N ALA A 327 21.10 -22.85 12.86
CA ALA A 327 20.06 -23.73 12.29
C ALA A 327 19.91 -24.99 13.14
#